data_c37efbaf0bf97b1d75297070a6f8e864
#
_entry.id   c37efbaf0bf97b1d75297070a6f8e864
#
_cell.length_a   1.000
_cell.length_b   1.000
_cell.length_c   1.000
_cell.angle_alpha   90.00
_cell.angle_beta   90.00
_cell.angle_gamma   90.00
#
_symmetry.space_group_name_H-M   'P 1'
#
loop_
_entity.id
_entity.type
_entity.pdbx_description
1 polymer ?
#
loop_
_entity_poly.entity_id
_entity_poly.type
_entity_poly.pdbx_seq_one_letter_code
_entity_poly.pdbx_strand_id
1 'polypeptide(L)'
;MSVAPVDPSTAHRHQVLRLLNAACAVTAVGLLTVSCSTPTGSSTSAGSSPSSSRAHAATAPGSAAPGSPTQTGAAGTPSVRLTSALAAFTLPAAVSRPTVFATVGGLLVVGGLTAADSTTSSILRVDLAHTTVRQAGQLPVPVHDAAGAVVKGRDLLFGGGSTAVSSAVQDVTPGASPRVISHLPQPRADLVAVSDGAAGYVLGGFNGSTGSTTILRTRDGRTFATVGTLPVSVRYPAVAVSGGAVWLFGGEHAGRQTTDVQRIDLTTGRGSVVGHLPHPLAHASAFTLRGGVFVAGGRTGATVTDAVLRFDPARIRFTAVGHLPGALSDFGVAVVGSTAYLVGGESPKPVNTVIQVRAQAGGTP
;
A
#
# COMPACT_ATOMS: atom_id res chain seq x y z
N MET A 1 -56.50 4.93 22.22
CA MET A 1 -55.63 4.20 21.32
C MET A 1 -54.50 5.13 20.91
N SER A 2 -53.36 4.98 21.57
CA SER A 2 -52.17 5.82 21.38
C SER A 2 -51.21 5.09 20.42
N VAL A 3 -50.89 5.72 19.30
CA VAL A 3 -49.93 5.18 18.32
C VAL A 3 -48.58 5.69 18.72
N ALA A 4 -47.67 4.75 19.02
CA ALA A 4 -46.25 5.04 19.33
C ALA A 4 -45.49 5.50 18.07
N PRO A 5 -44.50 6.40 18.18
CA PRO A 5 -43.72 6.86 17.04
C PRO A 5 -42.72 5.78 16.59
N VAL A 6 -42.60 5.59 15.28
CA VAL A 6 -41.67 4.69 14.64
C VAL A 6 -40.29 5.36 14.58
N ASP A 7 -39.28 4.66 15.07
CA ASP A 7 -37.87 5.07 15.08
C ASP A 7 -37.31 5.14 13.64
N PRO A 8 -36.73 6.28 13.19
CA PRO A 8 -36.19 6.43 11.84
C PRO A 8 -34.82 5.75 11.61
N SER A 9 -34.25 5.06 12.60
CA SER A 9 -32.89 4.48 12.49
C SER A 9 -32.81 3.20 11.65
N THR A 10 -33.95 2.54 11.38
CA THR A 10 -34.00 1.25 10.66
C THR A 10 -34.03 1.40 9.14
N ALA A 11 -34.39 2.55 8.61
CA ALA A 11 -34.47 2.78 7.16
C ALA A 11 -33.13 3.04 6.48
N HIS A 12 -32.13 3.50 7.24
CA HIS A 12 -30.81 3.85 6.67
C HIS A 12 -29.87 2.65 6.47
N ARG A 13 -30.07 1.57 7.24
CA ARG A 13 -29.21 0.36 7.14
C ARG A 13 -29.43 -0.45 5.85
N HIS A 14 -30.59 -0.35 5.22
CA HIS A 14 -30.91 -1.10 3.99
C HIS A 14 -30.47 -0.40 2.69
N GLN A 15 -30.20 0.88 2.73
CA GLN A 15 -29.84 1.64 1.52
C GLN A 15 -28.32 1.60 1.22
N VAL A 16 -27.48 1.54 2.23
CA VAL A 16 -26.02 1.47 2.06
C VAL A 16 -25.56 0.09 1.60
N LEU A 17 -26.26 -0.99 2.02
CA LEU A 17 -25.95 -2.35 1.59
C LEU A 17 -26.40 -2.66 0.14
N ARG A 18 -27.33 -1.89 -0.42
CA ARG A 18 -27.83 -2.07 -1.81
C ARG A 18 -26.94 -1.42 -2.88
N LEU A 19 -26.09 -0.47 -2.52
CA LEU A 19 -25.17 0.19 -3.46
C LEU A 19 -23.87 -0.57 -3.68
N LEU A 20 -23.57 -1.56 -2.84
CA LEU A 20 -22.36 -2.40 -2.97
C LEU A 20 -22.60 -3.70 -3.77
N ASN A 21 -23.87 -4.08 -4.05
CA ASN A 21 -24.22 -5.32 -4.74
C ASN A 21 -24.82 -5.14 -6.16
N ALA A 22 -24.81 -3.94 -6.72
CA ALA A 22 -25.47 -3.67 -8.01
C ALA A 22 -24.52 -3.72 -9.23
N ALA A 23 -23.35 -4.36 -9.10
CA ALA A 23 -22.38 -4.48 -10.22
C ALA A 23 -22.14 -5.94 -10.67
N CYS A 24 -23.13 -6.82 -10.54
CA CYS A 24 -23.03 -8.16 -11.10
C CYS A 24 -24.43 -8.69 -11.48
N ALA A 25 -24.99 -8.22 -12.58
CA ALA A 25 -26.00 -8.93 -13.37
C ALA A 25 -26.36 -8.14 -14.64
N VAL A 26 -25.72 -8.42 -15.76
CA VAL A 26 -26.31 -8.28 -17.11
C VAL A 26 -25.81 -9.46 -17.95
N THR A 27 -26.60 -10.48 -17.98
CA THR A 27 -27.35 -11.14 -19.05
C THR A 27 -26.55 -11.69 -20.22
N ALA A 28 -26.46 -13.01 -20.25
CA ALA A 28 -26.23 -13.82 -21.42
C ALA A 28 -27.57 -14.00 -22.17
N VAL A 29 -27.68 -13.55 -23.39
CA VAL A 29 -28.57 -14.11 -24.43
C VAL A 29 -28.01 -13.74 -25.80
N GLY A 30 -27.84 -14.75 -26.66
CA GLY A 30 -27.55 -14.55 -28.08
C GLY A 30 -26.76 -15.71 -28.70
N LEU A 31 -27.38 -16.91 -28.84
CA LEU A 31 -26.98 -17.95 -29.79
C LEU A 31 -27.13 -17.41 -31.23
N LEU A 32 -26.10 -17.55 -32.03
CA LEU A 32 -26.26 -17.78 -33.47
C LEU A 32 -25.13 -18.70 -33.96
N THR A 33 -25.55 -19.89 -34.35
CA THR A 33 -24.81 -20.93 -35.04
C THR A 33 -24.58 -20.55 -36.49
N VAL A 34 -23.36 -20.73 -37.01
CA VAL A 34 -23.14 -21.03 -38.42
C VAL A 34 -22.01 -22.03 -38.51
N SER A 35 -22.37 -23.12 -39.23
CA SER A 35 -21.59 -24.32 -39.48
C SER A 35 -20.69 -24.21 -40.72
N CYS A 36 -19.71 -25.14 -40.77
CA CYS A 36 -19.04 -25.77 -41.93
C CYS A 36 -18.03 -24.89 -42.72
N SER A 37 -16.78 -25.32 -42.85
CA SER A 37 -16.36 -26.46 -43.71
C SER A 37 -14.87 -26.69 -43.56
N THR A 38 -14.48 -27.93 -43.40
CA THR A 38 -13.13 -28.44 -43.67
C THR A 38 -12.90 -28.55 -45.17
N PRO A 39 -11.65 -28.54 -45.66
CA PRO A 39 -11.20 -29.76 -46.30
C PRO A 39 -9.81 -30.25 -45.84
N THR A 40 -9.76 -31.54 -45.82
CA THR A 40 -8.67 -32.52 -45.79
C THR A 40 -7.60 -32.29 -46.86
N GLY A 41 -6.36 -32.63 -46.54
CA GLY A 41 -5.24 -32.78 -47.48
C GLY A 41 -4.08 -33.51 -46.84
N SER A 42 -3.97 -34.79 -47.14
CA SER A 42 -2.93 -35.74 -46.72
C SER A 42 -1.65 -35.61 -47.54
N SER A 43 -0.51 -36.00 -46.98
CA SER A 43 0.47 -36.99 -47.48
C SER A 43 1.82 -36.77 -46.82
N THR A 44 2.29 -37.77 -46.07
CA THR A 44 3.35 -38.76 -46.35
C THR A 44 4.72 -38.13 -46.70
N SER A 45 5.87 -38.51 -46.16
CA SER A 45 6.39 -39.79 -45.68
C SER A 45 7.85 -39.62 -45.21
N ALA A 46 8.27 -40.44 -44.26
CA ALA A 46 9.55 -41.17 -44.18
C ALA A 46 10.87 -40.36 -44.21
N GLY A 47 11.85 -40.57 -43.39
CA GLY A 47 12.34 -41.73 -42.70
C GLY A 47 13.82 -41.55 -42.42
N SER A 48 14.33 -42.26 -41.45
CA SER A 48 15.68 -42.77 -41.30
C SER A 48 16.62 -42.11 -40.28
N SER A 49 16.74 -42.74 -39.15
CA SER A 49 18.02 -42.96 -38.43
C SER A 49 18.77 -44.12 -39.12
N PRO A 50 20.01 -44.49 -38.80
CA PRO A 50 20.86 -44.28 -37.65
C PRO A 50 22.37 -44.07 -37.97
N SER A 51 23.23 -43.84 -37.02
CA SER A 51 24.42 -44.65 -36.76
C SER A 51 25.33 -44.10 -35.66
N SER A 52 25.69 -44.99 -34.82
CA SER A 52 26.70 -45.02 -33.79
C SER A 52 28.15 -45.05 -34.33
N SER A 53 29.10 -44.53 -33.57
CA SER A 53 30.43 -45.15 -33.32
C SER A 53 31.18 -44.39 -32.24
N ARG A 54 31.49 -44.97 -31.33
CA ARG A 54 32.41 -45.66 -30.42
C ARG A 54 33.84 -45.11 -30.42
N ALA A 55 34.19 -44.66 -29.20
CA ALA A 55 35.44 -44.82 -28.46
C ALA A 55 36.81 -44.50 -29.10
N HIS A 56 37.60 -43.65 -28.36
CA HIS A 56 38.92 -44.09 -27.90
C HIS A 56 39.33 -43.31 -26.62
N ALA A 57 39.73 -44.11 -25.64
CA ALA A 57 40.38 -43.69 -24.41
C ALA A 57 41.82 -43.27 -24.66
N ALA A 58 42.33 -42.24 -24.02
CA ALA A 58 43.74 -42.01 -23.82
C ALA A 58 43.99 -41.48 -22.40
N THR A 59 44.91 -42.16 -21.78
CA THR A 59 45.37 -42.08 -20.40
C THR A 59 46.14 -40.80 -20.08
N ALA A 60 46.11 -40.42 -18.82
CA ALA A 60 46.70 -39.26 -18.13
C ALA A 60 48.24 -39.11 -18.27
N PRO A 61 48.79 -37.95 -17.85
CA PRO A 61 49.34 -37.90 -16.50
C PRO A 61 48.99 -36.65 -15.68
N GLY A 62 49.13 -36.84 -14.39
CA GLY A 62 48.76 -35.90 -13.35
C GLY A 62 49.50 -34.58 -13.36
N SER A 63 48.82 -33.57 -12.88
CA SER A 63 49.44 -32.35 -12.39
C SER A 63 48.62 -31.77 -11.24
N ALA A 64 49.35 -31.23 -10.32
CA ALA A 64 49.01 -30.74 -8.98
C ALA A 64 47.71 -29.94 -8.88
N ALA A 65 47.03 -30.13 -7.77
CA ALA A 65 45.92 -29.31 -7.31
C ALA A 65 46.36 -27.86 -7.04
N PRO A 66 45.70 -26.85 -7.60
CA PRO A 66 45.80 -25.48 -7.10
C PRO A 66 44.87 -25.31 -5.89
N GLY A 67 45.42 -24.66 -4.86
CA GLY A 67 44.72 -24.38 -3.61
C GLY A 67 43.34 -23.78 -3.77
N SER A 68 42.46 -24.23 -2.91
CA SER A 68 41.11 -23.66 -2.74
C SER A 68 41.20 -22.15 -2.57
N PRO A 69 40.44 -21.35 -3.33
CA PRO A 69 40.33 -19.94 -3.04
C PRO A 69 39.59 -19.80 -1.68
N THR A 70 40.28 -19.17 -0.76
CA THR A 70 39.66 -18.67 0.49
C THR A 70 38.43 -17.89 0.12
N GLN A 71 37.24 -18.40 0.43
CA GLN A 71 36.01 -17.65 0.34
C GLN A 71 36.14 -16.46 1.31
N THR A 72 36.47 -15.31 0.75
CA THR A 72 36.25 -14.03 1.44
C THR A 72 34.74 -13.96 1.68
N GLY A 73 34.34 -14.16 2.94
CA GLY A 73 32.96 -14.11 3.35
C GLY A 73 32.32 -12.81 2.86
N ALA A 74 31.33 -12.92 2.02
CA ALA A 74 30.48 -11.80 1.66
C ALA A 74 30.00 -11.17 2.98
N ALA A 75 30.34 -9.90 3.19
CA ALA A 75 29.89 -9.14 4.35
C ALA A 75 28.37 -9.28 4.44
N GLY A 76 27.90 -10.03 5.43
CA GLY A 76 26.48 -10.26 5.65
C GLY A 76 25.81 -8.90 5.85
N THR A 77 24.76 -8.65 5.10
CA THR A 77 23.90 -7.47 5.31
C THR A 77 23.54 -7.43 6.79
N PRO A 78 23.82 -6.33 7.51
CA PRO A 78 23.57 -6.28 8.96
C PRO A 78 22.13 -6.70 9.26
N SER A 79 21.96 -7.67 10.15
CA SER A 79 20.66 -8.14 10.57
C SER A 79 19.97 -6.99 11.32
N VAL A 80 18.90 -6.45 10.75
CA VAL A 80 18.08 -5.46 11.44
C VAL A 80 17.05 -6.23 12.26
N ARG A 81 17.12 -6.13 13.59
CA ARG A 81 16.10 -6.65 14.50
C ARG A 81 15.01 -5.60 14.66
N LEU A 82 13.75 -5.99 14.46
CA LEU A 82 12.61 -5.15 14.76
C LEU A 82 12.05 -5.48 16.15
N THR A 83 11.64 -4.44 16.85
CA THR A 83 10.79 -4.56 18.04
C THR A 83 9.51 -3.78 17.77
N SER A 84 8.37 -4.35 18.13
CA SER A 84 7.06 -3.71 18.04
C SER A 84 6.36 -3.78 19.39
N ALA A 85 5.75 -2.69 19.82
CA ALA A 85 5.03 -2.60 21.09
C ALA A 85 3.90 -1.56 20.96
N LEU A 86 2.88 -1.71 21.80
CA LEU A 86 1.88 -0.66 21.97
C LEU A 86 2.57 0.61 22.54
N ALA A 87 2.18 1.76 22.04
CA ALA A 87 2.59 3.04 22.63
C ALA A 87 1.96 3.22 24.01
N ALA A 88 2.57 4.05 24.85
CA ALA A 88 2.05 4.39 26.18
C ALA A 88 0.81 5.32 26.14
N PHE A 89 0.29 5.61 24.97
CA PHE A 89 -0.90 6.45 24.75
C PHE A 89 -1.79 5.83 23.66
N THR A 90 -3.04 6.24 23.64
CA THR A 90 -4.03 5.88 22.62
C THR A 90 -4.67 7.12 22.03
N LEU A 91 -5.35 6.97 20.90
CA LEU A 91 -6.22 8.01 20.38
C LEU A 91 -7.49 8.16 21.26
N PRO A 92 -8.12 9.34 21.30
CA PRO A 92 -9.36 9.57 22.05
C PRO A 92 -10.52 8.68 21.60
N ALA A 93 -10.54 8.29 20.32
CA ALA A 93 -11.53 7.41 19.72
C ALA A 93 -10.89 6.48 18.72
N ALA A 94 -11.55 5.34 18.47
CA ALA A 94 -11.15 4.39 17.44
C ALA A 94 -11.30 5.01 16.05
N VAL A 95 -10.29 4.81 15.20
CA VAL A 95 -10.28 5.27 13.81
C VAL A 95 -9.52 4.30 12.92
N SER A 96 -10.07 3.99 11.77
CA SER A 96 -9.37 3.28 10.69
C SER A 96 -9.19 4.19 9.47
N ARG A 97 -8.23 3.83 8.62
CA ARG A 97 -7.95 4.55 7.35
C ARG A 97 -7.63 6.05 7.52
N PRO A 98 -6.97 6.45 8.62
CA PRO A 98 -6.51 7.81 8.76
C PRO A 98 -5.27 8.04 7.90
N THR A 99 -5.05 9.29 7.48
CA THR A 99 -3.73 9.73 7.01
C THR A 99 -2.92 10.23 8.21
N VAL A 100 -1.64 9.85 8.26
CA VAL A 100 -0.74 10.28 9.36
C VAL A 100 0.48 10.97 8.79
N PHE A 101 0.78 12.16 9.29
CA PHE A 101 1.99 12.90 8.98
C PHE A 101 2.93 12.90 10.18
N ALA A 102 4.23 12.79 9.90
CA ALA A 102 5.25 13.09 10.90
C ALA A 102 5.40 14.61 11.00
N THR A 103 5.42 15.12 12.24
CA THR A 103 5.63 16.54 12.52
C THR A 103 6.81 16.70 13.46
N VAL A 104 7.26 17.95 13.67
CA VAL A 104 8.29 18.23 14.69
C VAL A 104 7.77 17.80 16.06
N GLY A 105 8.43 16.81 16.65
CA GLY A 105 8.11 16.28 17.99
C GLY A 105 6.83 15.43 18.08
N GLY A 106 6.19 15.07 16.94
CA GLY A 106 4.94 14.34 17.03
C GLY A 106 4.35 13.84 15.73
N LEU A 107 3.02 13.63 15.75
CA LEU A 107 2.24 13.16 14.62
C LEU A 107 1.03 14.07 14.42
N LEU A 108 0.56 14.14 13.19
CA LEU A 108 -0.75 14.66 12.83
C LEU A 108 -1.58 13.52 12.27
N VAL A 109 -2.70 13.19 12.91
CA VAL A 109 -3.64 12.13 12.48
C VAL A 109 -4.87 12.81 11.88
N VAL A 110 -5.19 12.48 10.65
CA VAL A 110 -6.11 13.27 9.84
C VAL A 110 -7.18 12.39 9.22
N GLY A 111 -8.45 12.75 9.45
CA GLY A 111 -9.60 12.05 8.89
C GLY A 111 -9.70 10.61 9.33
N GLY A 112 -10.26 9.76 8.49
CA GLY A 112 -10.45 8.34 8.73
C GLY A 112 -11.91 7.95 8.93
N LEU A 113 -12.12 6.68 9.27
CA LEU A 113 -13.41 6.07 9.51
C LEU A 113 -13.57 5.73 10.99
N THR A 114 -14.63 6.15 11.63
CA THR A 114 -14.93 5.88 13.04
C THR A 114 -15.46 4.47 13.25
N ALA A 115 -15.55 4.03 14.50
CA ALA A 115 -16.17 2.75 14.85
C ALA A 115 -17.66 2.64 14.47
N ALA A 116 -18.32 3.76 14.17
CA ALA A 116 -19.70 3.82 13.69
C ALA A 116 -19.79 3.89 12.15
N ASP A 117 -18.71 3.52 11.42
CA ASP A 117 -18.61 3.58 9.96
C ASP A 117 -18.90 4.98 9.38
N SER A 118 -18.57 6.02 10.15
CA SER A 118 -18.74 7.42 9.74
C SER A 118 -17.41 8.06 9.42
N THR A 119 -17.33 8.77 8.31
CA THR A 119 -16.14 9.54 7.95
C THR A 119 -15.97 10.71 8.91
N THR A 120 -14.78 10.87 9.49
CA THR A 120 -14.48 11.96 10.41
C THR A 120 -13.72 13.10 9.73
N SER A 121 -13.97 14.33 10.18
CA SER A 121 -13.17 15.52 9.84
C SER A 121 -12.04 15.77 10.82
N SER A 122 -11.89 14.96 11.86
CA SER A 122 -10.95 15.19 12.96
C SER A 122 -9.51 15.32 12.50
N ILE A 123 -8.81 16.31 13.04
CA ILE A 123 -7.35 16.44 12.95
C ILE A 123 -6.83 16.39 14.38
N LEU A 124 -6.08 15.33 14.72
CA LEU A 124 -5.48 15.16 16.04
C LEU A 124 -3.98 15.42 15.95
N ARG A 125 -3.45 16.14 16.92
CA ARG A 125 -2.00 16.29 17.15
C ARG A 125 -1.60 15.38 18.30
N VAL A 126 -0.59 14.56 18.05
CA VAL A 126 0.10 13.74 19.05
C VAL A 126 1.41 14.41 19.40
N ASP A 127 1.63 14.66 20.67
CA ASP A 127 2.92 15.08 21.22
C ASP A 127 3.62 13.82 21.78
N LEU A 128 4.71 13.42 21.13
CA LEU A 128 5.41 12.18 21.47
C LEU A 128 6.27 12.31 22.72
N ALA A 129 6.71 13.53 23.07
CA ALA A 129 7.50 13.77 24.27
C ALA A 129 6.65 13.70 25.53
N HIS A 130 5.42 14.21 25.48
CA HIS A 130 4.49 14.23 26.62
C HIS A 130 3.43 13.13 26.53
N THR A 131 3.44 12.30 25.47
CA THR A 131 2.45 11.24 25.22
C THR A 131 1.00 11.73 25.26
N THR A 132 0.75 12.95 24.79
CA THR A 132 -0.57 13.58 24.80
C THR A 132 -1.18 13.62 23.39
N VAL A 133 -2.49 13.48 23.31
CA VAL A 133 -3.27 13.58 22.07
C VAL A 133 -4.33 14.66 22.26
N ARG A 134 -4.40 15.63 21.34
CA ARG A 134 -5.38 16.70 21.40
C ARG A 134 -5.99 16.99 20.04
N GLN A 135 -7.21 17.51 20.02
CA GLN A 135 -7.83 18.06 18.82
C GLN A 135 -6.99 19.26 18.34
N ALA A 136 -6.64 19.28 17.06
CA ALA A 136 -5.83 20.33 16.45
C ALA A 136 -6.55 21.08 15.32
N GLY A 137 -7.71 20.59 14.90
CA GLY A 137 -8.51 21.19 13.83
C GLY A 137 -9.52 20.24 13.25
N GLN A 138 -10.17 20.66 12.17
CA GLN A 138 -11.09 19.85 11.39
C GLN A 138 -10.82 20.03 9.90
N LEU A 139 -10.97 18.96 9.13
CA LEU A 139 -10.94 19.01 7.68
C LEU A 139 -12.15 19.77 7.15
N PRO A 140 -11.98 20.67 6.19
CA PRO A 140 -13.09 21.26 5.43
C PRO A 140 -13.93 20.22 4.70
N VAL A 141 -13.28 19.16 4.16
CA VAL A 141 -13.93 18.02 3.54
C VAL A 141 -13.56 16.76 4.33
N PRO A 142 -14.49 16.16 5.08
CA PRO A 142 -14.23 14.90 5.79
C PRO A 142 -13.89 13.80 4.80
N VAL A 143 -12.82 13.04 5.07
CA VAL A 143 -12.37 11.94 4.20
C VAL A 143 -11.76 10.80 5.01
N HIS A 144 -11.93 9.58 4.52
CA HIS A 144 -11.15 8.38 4.83
C HIS A 144 -10.46 7.90 3.54
N ASP A 145 -9.51 6.98 3.61
CA ASP A 145 -8.80 6.46 2.45
C ASP A 145 -8.17 7.55 1.55
N ALA A 146 -7.78 8.66 2.17
CA ALA A 146 -7.02 9.72 1.54
C ALA A 146 -5.52 9.44 1.66
N ALA A 147 -4.73 10.07 0.81
CA ALA A 147 -3.27 9.97 0.89
C ALA A 147 -2.63 11.31 1.24
N GLY A 148 -1.55 11.27 2.01
CA GLY A 148 -0.79 12.45 2.42
C GLY A 148 0.62 12.48 1.86
N ALA A 149 1.10 13.69 1.53
CA ALA A 149 2.51 13.91 1.25
C ALA A 149 2.94 15.32 1.69
N VAL A 150 4.20 15.42 2.12
CA VAL A 150 4.80 16.72 2.45
C VAL A 150 5.40 17.32 1.19
N VAL A 151 4.91 18.48 0.77
CA VAL A 151 5.36 19.18 -0.43
C VAL A 151 5.88 20.56 -0.05
N LYS A 152 7.20 20.76 -0.14
CA LYS A 152 7.86 22.01 0.25
C LYS A 152 7.47 22.47 1.67
N GLY A 153 7.49 21.54 2.62
CA GLY A 153 7.16 21.80 4.03
C GLY A 153 5.67 21.98 4.34
N ARG A 154 4.78 21.66 3.38
CA ARG A 154 3.33 21.68 3.58
C ARG A 154 2.77 20.27 3.63
N ASP A 155 1.95 19.98 4.63
CA ASP A 155 1.26 18.72 4.80
C ASP A 155 -0.01 18.75 3.92
N LEU A 156 0.03 18.07 2.79
CA LEU A 156 -1.07 18.04 1.81
C LEU A 156 -1.78 16.69 1.82
N LEU A 157 -3.11 16.74 1.93
CA LEU A 157 -4.00 15.60 1.88
C LEU A 157 -4.68 15.57 0.51
N PHE A 158 -4.67 14.43 -0.15
CA PHE A 158 -5.19 14.24 -1.51
C PHE A 158 -6.36 13.29 -1.53
N GLY A 159 -7.48 13.70 -2.13
CA GLY A 159 -8.62 12.83 -2.41
C GLY A 159 -9.27 12.25 -1.17
N GLY A 160 -9.52 10.92 -1.20
CA GLY A 160 -10.22 10.15 -0.19
C GLY A 160 -11.69 9.94 -0.49
N GLY A 161 -12.37 9.22 0.39
CA GLY A 161 -13.79 8.92 0.30
C GLY A 161 -14.59 9.49 1.47
N SER A 162 -15.89 9.66 1.24
CA SER A 162 -16.92 9.86 2.26
C SER A 162 -18.23 9.26 1.73
N THR A 163 -19.29 10.03 1.57
CA THR A 163 -20.47 9.63 0.79
C THR A 163 -20.20 9.55 -0.71
N ALA A 164 -19.14 10.20 -1.16
CA ALA A 164 -18.63 10.17 -2.53
C ALA A 164 -17.11 10.22 -2.53
N VAL A 165 -16.49 9.82 -3.65
CA VAL A 165 -15.05 9.94 -3.85
C VAL A 165 -14.69 11.41 -4.06
N SER A 166 -13.71 11.91 -3.31
CA SER A 166 -13.28 13.30 -3.30
C SER A 166 -12.13 13.55 -4.28
N SER A 167 -12.12 14.72 -4.88
CA SER A 167 -10.96 15.26 -5.58
C SER A 167 -10.22 16.33 -4.77
N ALA A 168 -10.73 16.72 -3.60
CA ALA A 168 -10.17 17.81 -2.81
C ALA A 168 -8.69 17.60 -2.48
N VAL A 169 -7.92 18.68 -2.61
CA VAL A 169 -6.56 18.77 -2.08
C VAL A 169 -6.61 19.73 -0.89
N GLN A 170 -6.33 19.20 0.29
CA GLN A 170 -6.45 19.95 1.53
C GLN A 170 -5.07 20.20 2.14
N ASP A 171 -4.81 21.43 2.51
CA ASP A 171 -3.62 21.83 3.26
C ASP A 171 -3.96 21.72 4.75
N VAL A 172 -3.26 20.82 5.43
CA VAL A 172 -3.45 20.51 6.86
C VAL A 172 -2.21 20.86 7.68
N THR A 173 -1.32 21.67 7.11
CA THR A 173 -0.05 22.07 7.75
C THR A 173 -0.30 22.66 9.14
N PRO A 174 0.35 22.15 10.19
CA PRO A 174 0.22 22.68 11.55
C PRO A 174 0.57 24.18 11.64
N GLY A 175 -0.22 24.90 12.43
CA GLY A 175 -0.06 26.35 12.61
C GLY A 175 -0.85 27.21 11.62
N ALA A 176 -1.50 26.60 10.63
CA ALA A 176 -2.46 27.25 9.73
C ALA A 176 -3.85 26.61 9.85
N SER A 177 -4.90 27.35 9.50
CA SER A 177 -6.24 26.78 9.41
C SER A 177 -6.33 25.80 8.22
N PRO A 178 -6.82 24.58 8.43
CA PRO A 178 -7.03 23.63 7.35
C PRO A 178 -7.95 24.20 6.26
N ARG A 179 -7.60 23.99 5.00
CA ARG A 179 -8.36 24.53 3.85
C ARG A 179 -8.21 23.67 2.61
N VAL A 180 -9.24 23.65 1.77
CA VAL A 180 -9.13 23.17 0.39
C VAL A 180 -8.34 24.19 -0.41
N ILE A 181 -7.31 23.74 -1.11
CA ILE A 181 -6.43 24.62 -1.89
C ILE A 181 -6.56 24.38 -3.40
N SER A 182 -7.04 23.21 -3.78
CA SER A 182 -7.26 22.81 -5.19
C SER A 182 -8.01 21.47 -5.26
N HIS A 183 -8.03 20.90 -6.44
CA HIS A 183 -8.62 19.58 -6.72
C HIS A 183 -7.68 18.75 -7.60
N LEU A 184 -7.68 17.43 -7.39
CA LEU A 184 -7.10 16.47 -8.33
C LEU A 184 -7.86 16.55 -9.67
N PRO A 185 -7.21 16.24 -10.79
CA PRO A 185 -7.87 16.21 -12.10
C PRO A 185 -9.06 15.24 -12.17
N GLN A 186 -9.05 14.21 -11.33
CA GLN A 186 -10.16 13.28 -11.14
C GLN A 186 -10.26 12.89 -9.67
N PRO A 187 -11.47 12.65 -9.13
CA PRO A 187 -11.64 12.12 -7.78
C PRO A 187 -10.89 10.79 -7.59
N ARG A 188 -10.33 10.57 -6.41
CA ARG A 188 -9.66 9.31 -6.05
C ARG A 188 -9.77 9.03 -4.56
N ALA A 189 -10.13 7.80 -4.21
CA ALA A 189 -9.96 7.21 -2.88
C ALA A 189 -9.03 5.99 -2.96
N ASP A 190 -8.62 5.41 -1.84
CA ASP A 190 -7.78 4.20 -1.78
C ASP A 190 -6.43 4.35 -2.49
N LEU A 191 -5.99 5.57 -2.61
CA LEU A 191 -4.78 6.00 -3.30
C LEU A 191 -3.59 6.04 -2.33
N VAL A 192 -2.40 6.16 -2.88
CA VAL A 192 -1.20 6.47 -2.10
C VAL A 192 -0.53 7.73 -2.61
N ALA A 193 0.19 8.41 -1.72
CA ALA A 193 1.02 9.54 -2.07
C ALA A 193 2.39 9.43 -1.41
N VAL A 194 3.40 9.92 -2.10
CA VAL A 194 4.77 10.00 -1.62
C VAL A 194 5.37 11.36 -1.96
N SER A 195 6.47 11.70 -1.31
CA SER A 195 7.21 12.94 -1.57
C SER A 195 8.69 12.65 -1.79
N ASP A 196 9.32 13.44 -2.66
CA ASP A 196 10.77 13.57 -2.78
C ASP A 196 11.31 14.82 -2.05
N GLY A 197 10.46 15.50 -1.26
CA GLY A 197 10.73 16.75 -0.58
C GLY A 197 10.39 17.99 -1.42
N ALA A 198 10.61 17.97 -2.73
CA ALA A 198 10.34 19.06 -3.65
C ALA A 198 8.96 18.96 -4.32
N ALA A 199 8.50 17.74 -4.53
CA ALA A 199 7.23 17.43 -5.16
C ALA A 199 6.50 16.30 -4.43
N GLY A 200 5.18 16.30 -4.54
CA GLY A 200 4.31 15.18 -4.17
C GLY A 200 3.91 14.40 -5.41
N TYR A 201 3.80 13.09 -5.24
CA TYR A 201 3.35 12.15 -6.27
C TYR A 201 2.13 11.40 -5.77
N VAL A 202 1.07 11.34 -6.57
CA VAL A 202 -0.19 10.66 -6.26
C VAL A 202 -0.34 9.49 -7.22
N LEU A 203 -0.52 8.29 -6.68
CA LEU A 203 -0.49 7.05 -7.44
C LEU A 203 -1.70 6.17 -7.11
N GLY A 204 -2.20 5.45 -8.10
CA GLY A 204 -3.27 4.47 -7.92
C GLY A 204 -4.59 5.08 -7.51
N GLY A 205 -5.37 4.28 -6.78
CA GLY A 205 -6.66 4.65 -6.25
C GLY A 205 -7.82 4.33 -7.20
N PHE A 206 -9.01 4.75 -6.78
CA PHE A 206 -10.29 4.41 -7.41
C PHE A 206 -11.16 5.67 -7.50
N ASN A 207 -11.80 5.90 -8.63
CA ASN A 207 -12.59 7.11 -8.88
C ASN A 207 -14.10 6.95 -8.62
N GLY A 208 -14.49 5.81 -8.05
CA GLY A 208 -15.90 5.41 -7.86
C GLY A 208 -16.37 4.38 -8.86
N SER A 209 -15.66 4.20 -10.00
CA SER A 209 -16.01 3.21 -11.03
C SER A 209 -14.81 2.39 -11.50
N THR A 210 -13.64 3.01 -11.68
CA THR A 210 -12.43 2.35 -12.20
C THR A 210 -11.19 2.67 -11.37
N GLY A 211 -10.25 1.73 -11.34
CA GLY A 211 -8.92 1.95 -10.76
C GLY A 211 -8.07 2.86 -11.67
N SER A 212 -7.29 3.74 -11.06
CA SER A 212 -6.40 4.67 -11.77
C SER A 212 -5.01 4.08 -11.94
N THR A 213 -4.44 4.27 -13.13
CA THR A 213 -3.02 3.98 -13.40
C THR A 213 -2.17 5.25 -13.46
N THR A 214 -2.78 6.45 -13.57
CA THR A 214 -2.01 7.68 -13.74
C THR A 214 -1.20 8.03 -12.49
N ILE A 215 0.05 8.44 -12.72
CA ILE A 215 0.92 9.02 -11.71
C ILE A 215 0.90 10.52 -11.89
N LEU A 216 0.36 11.23 -10.90
CA LEU A 216 0.31 12.68 -10.87
C LEU A 216 1.47 13.22 -10.05
N ARG A 217 2.08 14.32 -10.52
CA ARG A 217 3.07 15.08 -9.76
C ARG A 217 2.57 16.50 -9.52
N THR A 218 2.77 16.99 -8.32
CA THR A 218 2.54 18.40 -7.95
C THR A 218 3.73 18.97 -7.18
N ARG A 219 4.04 20.26 -7.40
CA ARG A 219 5.07 20.99 -6.66
C ARG A 219 4.50 22.08 -5.74
N ASP A 220 3.20 22.24 -5.76
CA ASP A 220 2.50 23.32 -5.04
C ASP A 220 1.16 22.88 -4.44
N GLY A 221 0.74 21.63 -4.72
CA GLY A 221 -0.57 21.10 -4.35
C GLY A 221 -1.73 21.73 -5.14
N ARG A 222 -1.45 22.56 -6.15
CA ARG A 222 -2.47 23.28 -6.94
C ARG A 222 -2.50 22.84 -8.38
N THR A 223 -1.34 22.62 -8.97
CA THR A 223 -1.17 22.17 -10.33
C THR A 223 -0.66 20.74 -10.38
N PHE A 224 -1.21 19.94 -11.29
CA PHE A 224 -0.88 18.53 -11.43
C PHE A 224 -0.47 18.21 -12.86
N ALA A 225 0.64 17.49 -13.01
CA ALA A 225 1.10 16.94 -14.26
C ALA A 225 1.07 15.42 -14.21
N THR A 226 0.55 14.75 -15.24
CA THR A 226 0.76 13.31 -15.41
C THR A 226 2.21 13.08 -15.80
N VAL A 227 2.95 12.32 -14.99
CA VAL A 227 4.38 12.07 -15.18
C VAL A 227 4.69 10.61 -15.47
N GLY A 228 3.68 9.74 -15.46
CA GLY A 228 3.85 8.32 -15.74
C GLY A 228 2.56 7.55 -15.54
N THR A 229 2.67 6.22 -15.66
CA THR A 229 1.58 5.28 -15.44
C THR A 229 2.05 4.07 -14.64
N LEU A 230 1.18 3.58 -13.77
CA LEU A 230 1.37 2.29 -13.10
C LEU A 230 1.19 1.15 -14.12
N PRO A 231 1.99 0.09 -14.05
CA PRO A 231 1.78 -1.13 -14.84
C PRO A 231 0.39 -1.74 -14.61
N VAL A 232 -0.06 -1.72 -13.35
CA VAL A 232 -1.35 -2.27 -12.93
C VAL A 232 -2.03 -1.24 -12.03
N SER A 233 -3.31 -0.92 -12.29
CA SER A 233 -4.10 -0.08 -11.39
C SER A 233 -4.28 -0.79 -10.05
N VAL A 234 -4.22 -0.05 -8.96
CA VAL A 234 -4.25 -0.65 -7.62
C VAL A 234 -4.94 0.26 -6.61
N ARG A 235 -5.72 -0.35 -5.70
CA ARG A 235 -6.32 0.24 -4.51
C ARG A 235 -5.65 -0.34 -3.27
N TYR A 236 -5.57 0.42 -2.19
CA TYR A 236 -5.03 -0.05 -0.90
C TYR A 236 -3.65 -0.73 -0.95
N PRO A 237 -2.70 -0.32 -1.83
CA PRO A 237 -1.36 -0.88 -1.77
C PRO A 237 -0.59 -0.33 -0.58
N ALA A 238 0.36 -1.10 -0.05
CA ALA A 238 1.38 -0.51 0.80
C ALA A 238 2.42 0.21 -0.06
N VAL A 239 2.93 1.36 0.41
CA VAL A 239 3.87 2.18 -0.36
C VAL A 239 5.10 2.56 0.45
N ALA A 240 6.29 2.47 -0.16
CA ALA A 240 7.53 3.00 0.39
C ALA A 240 8.40 3.63 -0.70
N VAL A 241 9.29 4.53 -0.27
CA VAL A 241 10.32 5.11 -1.14
C VAL A 241 11.68 4.57 -0.71
N SER A 242 12.43 4.01 -1.65
CA SER A 242 13.78 3.53 -1.40
C SER A 242 14.58 3.48 -2.70
N GLY A 243 15.86 3.87 -2.64
CA GLY A 243 16.77 3.82 -3.79
C GLY A 243 16.31 4.67 -4.98
N GLY A 244 15.69 5.83 -4.74
CA GLY A 244 15.18 6.71 -5.80
C GLY A 244 13.93 6.19 -6.53
N ALA A 245 13.32 5.11 -6.04
CA ALA A 245 12.12 4.53 -6.61
C ALA A 245 10.98 4.49 -5.58
N VAL A 246 9.75 4.52 -6.08
CA VAL A 246 8.54 4.18 -5.33
C VAL A 246 8.26 2.69 -5.52
N TRP A 247 7.95 2.03 -4.41
CA TRP A 247 7.60 0.64 -4.35
C TRP A 247 6.16 0.51 -3.87
N LEU A 248 5.32 -0.12 -4.67
CA LEU A 248 3.96 -0.49 -4.31
C LEU A 248 3.91 -2.00 -4.06
N PHE A 249 3.35 -2.39 -2.93
CA PHE A 249 3.27 -3.78 -2.51
C PHE A 249 1.82 -4.21 -2.42
N GLY A 250 1.42 -5.19 -3.23
CA GLY A 250 0.08 -5.74 -3.22
C GLY A 250 -1.00 -4.72 -3.54
N GLY A 251 -2.05 -4.71 -2.75
CA GLY A 251 -3.27 -3.94 -2.95
C GLY A 251 -4.35 -4.77 -3.66
N GLU A 252 -5.35 -4.08 -4.18
CA GLU A 252 -6.47 -4.69 -4.91
C GLU A 252 -6.50 -4.22 -6.36
N HIS A 253 -6.59 -5.17 -7.28
CA HIS A 253 -6.83 -4.95 -8.70
C HIS A 253 -8.07 -5.72 -9.14
N ALA A 254 -9.00 -5.05 -9.83
CA ALA A 254 -10.24 -5.65 -10.33
C ALA A 254 -11.01 -6.45 -9.25
N GLY A 255 -11.06 -5.92 -8.00
CA GLY A 255 -11.77 -6.53 -6.88
C GLY A 255 -11.07 -7.75 -6.26
N ARG A 256 -9.79 -7.97 -6.57
CA ARG A 256 -8.98 -9.06 -6.01
C ARG A 256 -7.69 -8.53 -5.43
N GLN A 257 -7.30 -9.07 -4.29
CA GLN A 257 -5.99 -8.81 -3.71
C GLN A 257 -4.89 -9.39 -4.60
N THR A 258 -3.80 -8.65 -4.78
CA THR A 258 -2.67 -9.06 -5.63
C THR A 258 -1.40 -9.27 -4.82
N THR A 259 -0.48 -10.03 -5.40
CA THR A 259 0.89 -10.18 -4.89
C THR A 259 1.87 -9.22 -5.54
N ASP A 260 1.46 -8.43 -6.53
CA ASP A 260 2.37 -7.64 -7.37
C ASP A 260 3.22 -6.67 -6.55
N VAL A 261 4.50 -6.63 -6.90
CA VAL A 261 5.43 -5.60 -6.45
C VAL A 261 5.71 -4.70 -7.65
N GLN A 262 5.19 -3.50 -7.61
CA GLN A 262 5.40 -2.50 -8.67
C GLN A 262 6.52 -1.55 -8.24
N ARG A 263 7.50 -1.36 -9.12
CA ARG A 263 8.57 -0.38 -8.96
C ARG A 263 8.35 0.76 -9.94
N ILE A 264 8.34 1.98 -9.43
CA ILE A 264 8.18 3.19 -10.24
C ILE A 264 9.43 4.07 -10.08
N ASP A 265 10.05 4.40 -11.17
CA ASP A 265 11.13 5.38 -11.25
C ASP A 265 10.53 6.79 -11.36
N LEU A 266 10.70 7.61 -10.34
CA LEU A 266 10.12 8.96 -10.30
C LEU A 266 10.75 9.93 -11.29
N THR A 267 11.96 9.65 -11.78
CA THR A 267 12.66 10.51 -12.75
C THR A 267 12.07 10.34 -14.14
N THR A 268 11.80 9.08 -14.50
CA THR A 268 11.31 8.74 -15.86
C THR A 268 9.79 8.53 -15.93
N GLY A 269 9.13 8.36 -14.78
CA GLY A 269 7.73 7.99 -14.67
C GLY A 269 7.43 6.54 -15.10
N ARG A 270 8.47 5.73 -15.38
CA ARG A 270 8.31 4.35 -15.83
C ARG A 270 8.06 3.43 -14.65
N GLY A 271 7.04 2.59 -14.78
CA GLY A 271 6.70 1.55 -13.82
C GLY A 271 6.85 0.15 -14.43
N SER A 272 7.16 -0.83 -13.59
CA SER A 272 7.16 -2.25 -13.93
C SER A 272 6.73 -3.10 -12.73
N VAL A 273 6.07 -4.23 -12.98
CA VAL A 273 5.93 -5.30 -12.00
C VAL A 273 7.26 -6.05 -11.98
N VAL A 274 7.93 -6.04 -10.84
CA VAL A 274 9.30 -6.56 -10.70
C VAL A 274 9.38 -7.84 -9.87
N GLY A 275 8.27 -8.23 -9.22
CA GLY A 275 8.20 -9.43 -8.39
C GLY A 275 6.89 -9.53 -7.66
N HIS A 276 6.85 -10.41 -6.66
CA HIS A 276 5.63 -10.74 -5.94
C HIS A 276 5.87 -10.87 -4.44
N LEU A 277 4.86 -10.48 -3.66
CA LEU A 277 4.73 -10.82 -2.25
C LEU A 277 4.55 -12.35 -2.08
N PRO A 278 4.88 -12.92 -0.91
CA PRO A 278 4.64 -14.34 -0.63
C PRO A 278 3.17 -14.74 -0.71
N HIS A 279 2.27 -13.83 -0.40
CA HIS A 279 0.81 -14.01 -0.42
C HIS A 279 0.14 -12.73 -0.90
N PRO A 280 -1.09 -12.80 -1.49
CA PRO A 280 -1.89 -11.63 -1.78
C PRO A 280 -2.08 -10.79 -0.51
N LEU A 281 -1.88 -9.49 -0.60
CA LEU A 281 -1.92 -8.59 0.56
C LEU A 281 -2.48 -7.24 0.15
N ALA A 282 -3.48 -6.75 0.88
CA ALA A 282 -4.01 -5.40 0.75
C ALA A 282 -4.21 -4.76 2.13
N HIS A 283 -4.49 -3.44 2.19
CA HIS A 283 -4.73 -2.73 3.45
C HIS A 283 -3.57 -2.80 4.46
N ALA A 284 -2.37 -3.10 3.97
CA ALA A 284 -1.12 -3.04 4.70
C ALA A 284 -0.50 -1.64 4.58
N SER A 285 0.45 -1.33 5.43
CA SER A 285 1.30 -0.15 5.23
C SER A 285 2.77 -0.54 5.11
N ALA A 286 3.53 0.27 4.36
CA ALA A 286 4.98 0.11 4.30
C ALA A 286 5.68 1.37 4.80
N PHE A 287 6.88 1.20 5.32
CA PHE A 287 7.71 2.28 5.84
C PHE A 287 9.19 1.96 5.71
N THR A 288 10.00 3.00 5.73
CA THR A 288 11.46 2.87 5.69
C THR A 288 12.05 3.26 7.05
N LEU A 289 12.79 2.33 7.67
CA LEU A 289 13.54 2.56 8.90
C LEU A 289 15.00 2.20 8.72
N ARG A 290 15.92 3.11 9.05
CA ARG A 290 17.37 2.90 8.93
C ARG A 290 17.78 2.31 7.57
N GLY A 291 17.15 2.78 6.49
CA GLY A 291 17.41 2.32 5.13
C GLY A 291 16.78 0.98 4.76
N GLY A 292 16.16 0.26 5.69
CA GLY A 292 15.38 -0.95 5.42
C GLY A 292 13.94 -0.61 5.08
N VAL A 293 13.36 -1.32 4.11
CA VAL A 293 11.94 -1.23 3.74
C VAL A 293 11.18 -2.36 4.42
N PHE A 294 10.08 -2.02 5.06
CA PHE A 294 9.23 -2.96 5.80
C PHE A 294 7.78 -2.83 5.35
N VAL A 295 7.09 -3.97 5.25
CA VAL A 295 5.65 -4.07 5.01
C VAL A 295 5.04 -4.74 6.23
N ALA A 296 4.02 -4.13 6.82
CA ALA A 296 3.44 -4.59 8.08
C ALA A 296 1.92 -4.70 8.01
N GLY A 297 1.37 -5.71 8.68
CA GLY A 297 -0.06 -5.93 8.81
C GLY A 297 -0.77 -6.15 7.47
N GLY A 298 -2.02 -5.74 7.40
CA GLY A 298 -2.88 -5.86 6.21
C GLY A 298 -3.79 -7.06 6.24
N ARG A 299 -4.37 -7.39 5.08
CA ARG A 299 -5.32 -8.49 4.90
C ARG A 299 -4.85 -9.43 3.81
N THR A 300 -4.93 -10.72 4.08
CA THR A 300 -4.78 -11.82 3.11
C THR A 300 -6.12 -12.52 3.02
N GLY A 301 -6.85 -12.34 1.92
CA GLY A 301 -8.26 -12.68 1.86
C GLY A 301 -9.06 -11.90 2.92
N ALA A 302 -9.84 -12.59 3.75
CA ALA A 302 -10.58 -12.01 4.87
C ALA A 302 -9.76 -11.93 6.17
N THR A 303 -8.57 -12.53 6.22
CA THR A 303 -7.76 -12.63 7.43
C THR A 303 -6.86 -11.42 7.58
N VAL A 304 -6.96 -10.74 8.72
CA VAL A 304 -6.03 -9.68 9.12
C VAL A 304 -4.75 -10.32 9.66
N THR A 305 -3.58 -9.82 9.28
CA THR A 305 -2.27 -10.34 9.69
C THR A 305 -1.52 -9.38 10.61
N ASP A 306 -0.66 -9.93 11.46
CA ASP A 306 0.29 -9.18 12.29
C ASP A 306 1.72 -9.23 11.73
N ALA A 307 1.94 -9.92 10.60
CA ALA A 307 3.27 -10.13 10.05
C ALA A 307 3.97 -8.82 9.68
N VAL A 308 5.28 -8.78 9.93
CA VAL A 308 6.17 -7.73 9.44
C VAL A 308 7.21 -8.35 8.53
N LEU A 309 7.20 -7.93 7.28
CA LEU A 309 8.11 -8.38 6.23
C LEU A 309 9.17 -7.30 5.97
N ARG A 310 10.45 -7.69 5.90
CA ARG A 310 11.51 -6.87 5.34
C ARG A 310 11.63 -7.13 3.85
N PHE A 311 11.67 -6.07 3.06
CA PHE A 311 11.89 -6.12 1.62
C PHE A 311 13.35 -5.80 1.29
N ASP A 312 13.98 -6.61 0.45
CA ASP A 312 15.29 -6.37 -0.16
C ASP A 312 15.10 -5.89 -1.62
N PRO A 313 15.26 -4.58 -1.89
CA PRO A 313 15.03 -4.04 -3.23
C PRO A 313 16.04 -4.56 -4.29
N ALA A 314 17.22 -4.98 -3.85
CA ALA A 314 18.26 -5.46 -4.79
C ALA A 314 17.98 -6.88 -5.27
N ARG A 315 17.34 -7.70 -4.43
CA ARG A 315 17.00 -9.11 -4.72
C ARG A 315 15.53 -9.35 -4.98
N ILE A 316 14.69 -8.32 -4.80
CA ILE A 316 13.22 -8.40 -4.88
C ILE A 316 12.71 -9.54 -3.98
N ARG A 317 13.17 -9.55 -2.73
CA ARG A 317 12.91 -10.63 -1.79
C ARG A 317 12.32 -10.11 -0.48
N PHE A 318 11.37 -10.88 0.07
CA PHE A 318 10.80 -10.65 1.38
C PHE A 318 11.33 -11.65 2.40
N THR A 319 11.53 -11.18 3.62
CA THR A 319 11.89 -11.99 4.79
C THR A 319 10.99 -11.60 5.95
N ALA A 320 10.32 -12.54 6.59
CA ALA A 320 9.60 -12.28 7.82
C ALA A 320 10.61 -11.92 8.92
N VAL A 321 10.39 -10.78 9.59
CA VAL A 321 11.33 -10.23 10.57
C VAL A 321 10.70 -9.96 11.92
N GLY A 322 9.41 -10.24 12.08
CA GLY A 322 8.69 -10.10 13.34
C GLY A 322 7.19 -10.00 13.14
N HIS A 323 6.52 -9.64 14.22
CA HIS A 323 5.07 -9.48 14.30
C HIS A 323 4.71 -8.18 15.00
N LEU A 324 3.56 -7.62 14.67
CA LEU A 324 2.90 -6.59 15.45
C LEU A 324 2.34 -7.20 16.76
N PRO A 325 2.05 -6.41 17.80
CA PRO A 325 1.42 -6.91 19.03
C PRO A 325 0.05 -7.56 18.81
N GLY A 326 -0.56 -7.37 17.67
CA GLY A 326 -1.81 -7.98 17.23
C GLY A 326 -2.03 -7.74 15.73
N ALA A 327 -2.90 -8.54 15.14
CA ALA A 327 -3.28 -8.42 13.75
C ALA A 327 -3.92 -7.04 13.49
N LEU A 328 -3.47 -6.33 12.45
CA LEU A 328 -3.89 -4.96 12.15
C LEU A 328 -3.90 -4.66 10.66
N SER A 329 -4.96 -4.03 10.19
CA SER A 329 -5.08 -3.51 8.81
C SER A 329 -5.58 -2.07 8.81
N ASP A 330 -5.54 -1.39 7.67
CA ASP A 330 -6.18 -0.07 7.48
C ASP A 330 -5.69 1.02 8.46
N PHE A 331 -4.45 0.93 8.89
CA PHE A 331 -3.82 1.90 9.79
C PHE A 331 -3.01 2.93 9.02
N GLY A 332 -2.93 4.14 9.58
CA GLY A 332 -1.99 5.15 9.09
C GLY A 332 -0.59 4.91 9.63
N VAL A 333 0.44 5.30 8.87
CA VAL A 333 1.83 5.17 9.30
C VAL A 333 2.62 6.45 9.10
N ALA A 334 3.45 6.80 10.08
CA ALA A 334 4.45 7.85 9.95
C ALA A 334 5.74 7.46 10.70
N VAL A 335 6.87 7.93 10.19
CA VAL A 335 8.19 7.67 10.79
C VAL A 335 8.72 8.94 11.42
N VAL A 336 9.04 8.88 12.73
CA VAL A 336 9.67 9.96 13.47
C VAL A 336 10.99 9.44 14.04
N GLY A 337 12.10 10.00 13.58
CA GLY A 337 13.43 9.52 13.93
C GLY A 337 13.64 8.06 13.52
N SER A 338 13.88 7.18 14.49
CA SER A 338 14.10 5.73 14.26
C SER A 338 12.88 4.87 14.63
N THR A 339 11.69 5.47 14.73
CA THR A 339 10.46 4.77 15.12
C THR A 339 9.38 5.01 14.07
N ALA A 340 8.77 3.93 13.58
CA ALA A 340 7.52 3.99 12.84
C ALA A 340 6.35 3.89 13.83
N TYR A 341 5.38 4.76 13.67
CA TYR A 341 4.13 4.79 14.43
C TYR A 341 3.00 4.32 13.53
N LEU A 342 2.35 3.22 13.90
CA LEU A 342 1.18 2.69 13.25
C LEU A 342 -0.02 3.14 14.08
N VAL A 343 -0.94 3.87 13.48
CA VAL A 343 -1.94 4.65 14.20
C VAL A 343 -3.34 4.21 13.79
N GLY A 344 -4.16 3.82 14.78
CA GLY A 344 -5.50 3.33 14.53
C GLY A 344 -5.49 2.03 13.74
N GLY A 345 -6.42 1.87 12.81
CA GLY A 345 -6.57 0.67 11.99
C GLY A 345 -7.73 -0.21 12.41
N GLU A 346 -7.78 -1.44 11.89
CA GLU A 346 -8.84 -2.42 12.13
C GLU A 346 -8.29 -3.76 12.63
N SER A 347 -8.93 -4.31 13.70
CA SER A 347 -8.60 -5.60 14.32
C SER A 347 -9.82 -6.27 14.99
N PRO A 348 -10.77 -6.85 14.33
CA PRO A 348 -11.34 -6.62 12.99
C PRO A 348 -12.14 -5.31 12.88
N LYS A 349 -12.42 -4.62 13.99
CA LYS A 349 -13.11 -3.32 14.05
C LYS A 349 -12.09 -2.21 14.23
N PRO A 350 -12.45 -0.94 13.95
CA PRO A 350 -11.59 0.19 14.22
C PRO A 350 -11.08 0.19 15.66
N VAL A 351 -9.78 0.51 15.81
CA VAL A 351 -9.09 0.58 17.11
C VAL A 351 -8.53 1.98 17.35
N ASN A 352 -8.27 2.32 18.61
CA ASN A 352 -7.64 3.58 19.00
C ASN A 352 -6.18 3.43 19.40
N THR A 353 -5.61 2.25 19.18
CA THR A 353 -4.23 1.94 19.57
C THR A 353 -3.20 2.60 18.66
N VAL A 354 -2.03 2.83 19.20
CA VAL A 354 -0.83 3.23 18.45
C VAL A 354 0.25 2.19 18.71
N ILE A 355 0.86 1.68 17.65
CA ILE A 355 1.97 0.73 17.73
C ILE A 355 3.25 1.45 17.35
N GLN A 356 4.32 1.24 18.12
CA GLN A 356 5.67 1.67 17.82
C GLN A 356 6.47 0.52 17.26
N VAL A 357 7.07 0.70 16.09
CA VAL A 357 8.02 -0.25 15.50
C VAL A 357 9.38 0.41 15.43
N ARG A 358 10.39 -0.21 16.06
CA ARG A 358 11.76 0.28 16.12
C ARG A 358 12.72 -0.71 15.46
N ALA A 359 13.63 -0.19 14.66
CA ALA A 359 14.71 -0.96 14.10
C ALA A 359 15.96 -0.79 14.98
N GLN A 360 16.49 -1.91 15.48
CA GLN A 360 17.79 -1.96 16.17
C GLN A 360 18.84 -2.47 15.21
N ALA A 361 20.04 -1.86 15.23
CA ALA A 361 21.18 -2.48 14.57
C ALA A 361 21.43 -3.84 15.25
N GLY A 362 21.42 -4.90 14.47
CA GLY A 362 21.81 -6.21 15.00
C GLY A 362 23.25 -6.08 15.49
N GLY A 363 23.45 -6.36 16.78
CA GLY A 363 24.81 -6.54 17.30
C GLY A 363 25.49 -7.62 16.46
N THR A 364 26.72 -7.38 16.08
CA THR A 364 27.61 -8.44 15.59
C THR A 364 27.65 -9.52 16.65
N PRO A 365 27.45 -10.81 16.30
CA PRO A 365 27.61 -11.90 17.24
C PRO A 365 29.01 -11.96 17.82
#